data_69ef5a3759bbbc471b53779c3003e250
#
_entry.id   69ef5a3759bbbc471b53779c3003e250
#
_cell.length_a   1.000
_cell.length_b   1.000
_cell.length_c   1.000
_cell.angle_alpha   90.00
_cell.angle_beta   90.00
_cell.angle_gamma   90.00
#
_symmetry.space_group_name_H-M   'P 1'
#
loop_
_entity.id
_entity.type
_entity.pdbx_description
1 polymer ?
#
loop_
_entity_poly.entity_id
_entity_poly.type
_entity_poly.pdbx_seq_one_letter_code
_entity_poly.pdbx_strand_id
1 'polypeptide(L)'
;MKALHIAAAIALAALIVLQAAPGRAQALDKPDPSVRAWLPGCRGFLEHPESGGSEASGLCAGAVDALLYIGEVLEPDYRFCVPLRTPRQEIISTILEDIEALRPEVDRQDFKGMVLGILRFHWPCRE
;
A
#
# COMPACT_ATOMS: atom_id res chain seq x y z
N MET A 1 -12.16 -11.95 60.41
CA MET A 1 -12.86 -12.00 59.09
C MET A 1 -12.50 -10.82 58.19
N LYS A 2 -12.44 -9.57 58.69
CA LYS A 2 -12.07 -8.41 57.82
C LYS A 2 -10.66 -8.48 57.21
N ALA A 3 -9.68 -8.99 57.95
CA ALA A 3 -8.28 -9.11 57.45
C ALA A 3 -8.15 -10.13 56.30
N LEU A 4 -8.96 -11.18 56.32
CA LEU A 4 -8.92 -12.21 55.28
C LEU A 4 -9.45 -11.71 53.92
N HIS A 5 -10.44 -10.83 53.96
CA HIS A 5 -11.03 -10.24 52.75
C HIS A 5 -10.08 -9.21 52.09
N ILE A 6 -9.29 -8.47 52.88
CA ILE A 6 -8.33 -7.50 52.37
C ILE A 6 -7.16 -8.23 51.70
N ALA A 7 -6.67 -9.33 52.27
CA ALA A 7 -5.60 -10.12 51.65
C ALA A 7 -6.01 -10.76 50.31
N ALA A 8 -7.26 -11.25 50.24
CA ALA A 8 -7.80 -11.81 48.99
C ALA A 8 -7.96 -10.74 47.90
N ALA A 9 -8.38 -9.53 48.23
CA ALA A 9 -8.52 -8.44 47.26
C ALA A 9 -7.19 -7.98 46.70
N ILE A 10 -6.14 -7.90 47.54
CA ILE A 10 -4.76 -7.52 47.08
C ILE A 10 -4.17 -8.59 46.17
N ALA A 11 -4.40 -9.88 46.48
CA ALA A 11 -3.91 -10.97 45.63
C ALA A 11 -4.58 -10.97 44.23
N LEU A 12 -5.88 -10.66 44.15
CA LEU A 12 -6.61 -10.59 42.89
C LEU A 12 -6.13 -9.39 42.03
N ALA A 13 -5.88 -8.25 42.66
CA ALA A 13 -5.36 -7.08 41.96
C ALA A 13 -3.94 -7.32 41.39
N ALA A 14 -3.07 -8.04 42.10
CA ALA A 14 -1.75 -8.40 41.64
C ALA A 14 -1.76 -9.37 40.44
N LEU A 15 -2.72 -10.29 40.35
CA LEU A 15 -2.87 -11.19 39.23
C LEU A 15 -3.28 -10.47 37.93
N ILE A 16 -4.09 -9.42 38.04
CA ILE A 16 -4.55 -8.66 36.87
C ILE A 16 -3.40 -7.83 36.27
N VAL A 17 -2.50 -7.30 37.09
CA VAL A 17 -1.34 -6.52 36.60
C VAL A 17 -0.29 -7.39 35.89
N LEU A 18 -0.17 -8.67 36.26
CA LEU A 18 0.77 -9.57 35.61
C LEU A 18 0.37 -9.98 34.18
N GLN A 19 -0.89 -9.79 33.81
CA GLN A 19 -1.40 -10.15 32.47
C GLN A 19 -1.31 -9.01 31.45
N ALA A 20 -0.98 -7.82 31.88
CA ALA A 20 -0.61 -6.73 30.98
C ALA A 20 0.83 -6.94 30.48
N ALA A 21 1.07 -8.01 29.71
CA ALA A 21 2.27 -8.09 28.92
C ALA A 21 2.27 -6.86 27.99
N PRO A 22 3.34 -6.03 27.98
CA PRO A 22 3.44 -4.98 27.00
C PRO A 22 3.36 -5.65 25.64
N GLY A 23 2.27 -5.37 24.91
CA GLY A 23 2.15 -5.82 23.55
C GLY A 23 3.45 -5.40 22.85
N ARG A 24 4.26 -6.37 22.46
CA ARG A 24 5.39 -6.10 21.57
C ARG A 24 4.77 -5.42 20.37
N ALA A 25 5.00 -4.12 20.23
CA ALA A 25 4.79 -3.45 18.97
C ALA A 25 5.59 -4.25 17.95
N GLN A 26 4.90 -5.08 17.18
CA GLN A 26 5.52 -5.77 16.04
C GLN A 26 6.05 -4.64 15.18
N ALA A 27 7.36 -4.57 15.05
CA ALA A 27 7.95 -3.70 14.04
C ALA A 27 7.28 -4.08 12.73
N LEU A 28 6.51 -3.15 12.16
CA LEU A 28 5.90 -3.33 10.85
C LEU A 28 7.06 -3.56 9.90
N ASP A 29 7.25 -4.81 9.48
CA ASP A 29 8.20 -5.13 8.43
C ASP A 29 7.87 -4.25 7.24
N LYS A 30 8.83 -3.42 6.83
CA LYS A 30 8.66 -2.56 5.68
C LYS A 30 8.36 -3.46 4.48
N PRO A 31 7.20 -3.30 3.81
CA PRO A 31 6.87 -4.13 2.66
C PRO A 31 7.94 -3.99 1.58
N ASP A 32 8.22 -5.08 0.87
CA ASP A 32 9.15 -5.08 -0.26
C ASP A 32 8.68 -4.06 -1.32
N PRO A 33 9.46 -3.00 -1.61
CA PRO A 33 9.06 -1.96 -2.54
C PRO A 33 9.23 -2.35 -4.00
N SER A 34 9.80 -3.53 -4.29
CA SER A 34 10.18 -3.92 -5.65
C SER A 34 8.98 -4.14 -6.57
N VAL A 35 9.17 -3.84 -7.85
CA VAL A 35 8.21 -4.14 -8.92
C VAL A 35 7.73 -5.59 -8.83
N ARG A 36 8.64 -6.55 -8.69
CA ARG A 36 8.31 -7.97 -8.60
C ARG A 36 7.33 -8.29 -7.47
N ALA A 37 7.46 -7.63 -6.34
CA ALA A 37 6.59 -7.88 -5.18
C ALA A 37 5.16 -7.33 -5.40
N TRP A 38 5.01 -6.27 -6.18
CA TRP A 38 3.72 -5.58 -6.39
C TRP A 38 2.91 -6.12 -7.56
N LEU A 39 3.56 -6.66 -8.60
CA LEU A 39 2.89 -7.12 -9.83
C LEU A 39 1.75 -8.11 -9.61
N PRO A 40 1.86 -9.14 -8.73
CA PRO A 40 0.75 -10.08 -8.51
C PRO A 40 -0.52 -9.38 -8.04
N GLY A 41 -0.39 -8.40 -7.15
CA GLY A 41 -1.52 -7.60 -6.66
C GLY A 41 -2.17 -6.77 -7.76
N CYS A 42 -1.39 -6.11 -8.59
CA CYS A 42 -1.88 -5.30 -9.69
C CYS A 42 -2.60 -6.15 -10.76
N ARG A 43 -2.06 -7.32 -11.09
CA ARG A 43 -2.74 -8.27 -11.99
C ARG A 43 -4.06 -8.76 -11.39
N GLY A 44 -4.06 -9.15 -10.11
CA GLY A 44 -5.27 -9.57 -9.42
C GLY A 44 -6.35 -8.50 -9.38
N PHE A 45 -5.98 -7.21 -9.32
CA PHE A 45 -6.94 -6.11 -9.44
C PHE A 45 -7.60 -6.07 -10.81
N LEU A 46 -6.85 -6.26 -11.90
CA LEU A 46 -7.43 -6.28 -13.25
C LEU A 46 -8.30 -7.49 -13.52
N GLU A 47 -7.99 -8.64 -12.92
CA GLU A 47 -8.78 -9.88 -13.05
C GLU A 47 -10.12 -9.79 -12.29
N HIS A 48 -10.15 -9.05 -11.17
CA HIS A 48 -11.32 -8.98 -10.27
C HIS A 48 -11.63 -7.53 -9.84
N PRO A 49 -11.88 -6.62 -10.77
CA PRO A 49 -12.03 -5.18 -10.45
C PRO A 49 -13.25 -4.88 -9.59
N GLU A 50 -14.33 -5.64 -9.76
CA GLU A 50 -15.61 -5.42 -9.05
C GLU A 50 -15.59 -5.91 -7.61
N SER A 51 -14.81 -6.95 -7.31
CA SER A 51 -14.77 -7.56 -5.96
C SER A 51 -13.70 -6.98 -5.05
N GLY A 52 -12.88 -6.03 -5.55
CA GLY A 52 -11.73 -5.50 -4.83
C GLY A 52 -10.55 -6.49 -4.75
N GLY A 53 -10.74 -7.75 -5.20
CA GLY A 53 -9.69 -8.76 -5.23
C GLY A 53 -9.13 -9.11 -3.83
N SER A 54 -7.84 -9.42 -3.79
CA SER A 54 -7.09 -9.70 -2.56
C SER A 54 -6.61 -8.42 -1.87
N GLU A 55 -6.07 -8.55 -0.65
CA GLU A 55 -5.37 -7.45 0.02
C GLU A 55 -4.27 -6.84 -0.86
N ALA A 56 -3.48 -7.68 -1.54
CA ALA A 56 -2.45 -7.24 -2.47
C ALA A 56 -3.03 -6.42 -3.64
N SER A 57 -4.22 -6.78 -4.14
CA SER A 57 -4.93 -6.02 -5.17
C SER A 57 -5.36 -4.64 -4.66
N GLY A 58 -5.88 -4.58 -3.44
CA GLY A 58 -6.22 -3.33 -2.77
C GLY A 58 -5.01 -2.44 -2.53
N LEU A 59 -3.86 -3.01 -2.15
CA LEU A 59 -2.61 -2.28 -1.98
C LEU A 59 -2.12 -1.68 -3.30
N CYS A 60 -2.17 -2.43 -4.41
CA CYS A 60 -1.80 -1.90 -5.72
C CYS A 60 -2.70 -0.73 -6.13
N ALA A 61 -4.02 -0.92 -6.09
CA ALA A 61 -4.97 0.13 -6.45
C ALA A 61 -4.80 1.37 -5.56
N GLY A 62 -4.66 1.18 -4.25
CA GLY A 62 -4.45 2.27 -3.31
C GLY A 62 -3.14 3.03 -3.51
N ALA A 63 -2.06 2.34 -3.88
CA ALA A 63 -0.80 3.00 -4.19
C ALA A 63 -0.89 3.85 -5.47
N VAL A 64 -1.57 3.35 -6.51
CA VAL A 64 -1.83 4.11 -7.74
C VAL A 64 -2.73 5.32 -7.44
N ASP A 65 -3.82 5.14 -6.69
CA ASP A 65 -4.71 6.25 -6.30
C ASP A 65 -3.98 7.32 -5.52
N ALA A 66 -3.11 6.95 -4.60
CA ALA A 66 -2.32 7.91 -3.83
C ALA A 66 -1.38 8.74 -4.74
N LEU A 67 -0.76 8.12 -5.74
CA LEU A 67 0.05 8.83 -6.71
C LEU A 67 -0.79 9.76 -7.60
N LEU A 68 -1.96 9.29 -8.05
CA LEU A 68 -2.88 10.11 -8.84
C LEU A 68 -3.34 11.35 -8.07
N TYR A 69 -3.61 11.20 -6.77
CA TYR A 69 -4.02 12.32 -5.92
C TYR A 69 -2.97 13.44 -5.83
N ILE A 70 -1.69 13.08 -5.80
CA ILE A 70 -0.61 14.07 -5.67
C ILE A 70 -0.04 14.53 -7.02
N GLY A 71 -0.38 13.86 -8.11
CA GLY A 71 0.28 14.05 -9.41
C GLY A 71 0.32 15.49 -9.91
N GLU A 72 -0.77 16.24 -9.73
CA GLU A 72 -0.88 17.63 -10.21
C GLU A 72 -0.14 18.64 -9.32
N VAL A 73 0.15 18.28 -8.06
CA VAL A 73 0.82 19.17 -7.08
C VAL A 73 2.32 18.89 -6.93
N LEU A 74 2.84 17.89 -7.65
CA LEU A 74 4.27 17.60 -7.67
C LEU A 74 5.06 18.73 -8.34
N GLU A 75 6.35 18.78 -8.07
CA GLU A 75 7.28 19.63 -8.80
C GLU A 75 7.14 19.43 -10.32
N PRO A 76 7.33 20.47 -11.14
CA PRO A 76 7.10 20.40 -12.59
C PRO A 76 7.75 19.20 -13.28
N ASP A 77 8.96 18.83 -12.84
CA ASP A 77 9.70 17.70 -13.39
C ASP A 77 9.11 16.32 -13.06
N TYR A 78 8.21 16.23 -12.09
CA TYR A 78 7.56 14.99 -11.66
C TYR A 78 6.06 14.99 -11.89
N ARG A 79 5.52 16.11 -12.35
CA ARG A 79 4.08 16.32 -12.52
C ARG A 79 3.50 15.51 -13.66
N PHE A 80 2.30 15.01 -13.47
CA PHE A 80 1.50 14.36 -14.50
C PHE A 80 0.01 14.68 -14.30
N CYS A 81 -0.76 14.63 -15.38
CA CYS A 81 -2.14 15.10 -15.44
C CYS A 81 -3.02 14.05 -16.11
N VAL A 82 -3.43 13.03 -15.34
CA VAL A 82 -4.38 12.02 -15.83
C VAL A 82 -5.77 12.64 -15.91
N PRO A 83 -6.49 12.53 -17.05
CA PRO A 83 -7.85 13.05 -17.18
C PRO A 83 -8.77 12.42 -16.12
N LEU A 84 -9.59 13.22 -15.47
CA LEU A 84 -10.50 12.82 -14.38
C LEU A 84 -11.44 11.66 -14.71
N ARG A 85 -11.71 11.42 -15.99
CA ARG A 85 -12.61 10.36 -16.46
C ARG A 85 -11.89 9.09 -16.89
N THR A 86 -10.56 9.03 -16.78
CA THR A 86 -9.81 7.82 -17.11
C THR A 86 -10.12 6.73 -16.09
N PRO A 87 -10.64 5.57 -16.51
CA PRO A 87 -10.93 4.48 -15.60
C PRO A 87 -9.66 3.97 -14.90
N ARG A 88 -9.75 3.65 -13.61
CA ARG A 88 -8.61 3.10 -12.84
C ARG A 88 -8.03 1.85 -13.49
N GLN A 89 -8.86 0.97 -14.04
CA GLN A 89 -8.43 -0.23 -14.75
C GLN A 89 -7.55 0.09 -15.95
N GLU A 90 -7.90 1.12 -16.71
CA GLU A 90 -7.10 1.59 -17.85
C GLU A 90 -5.74 2.09 -17.38
N ILE A 91 -5.70 2.86 -16.31
CA ILE A 91 -4.44 3.37 -15.74
C ILE A 91 -3.55 2.21 -15.28
N ILE A 92 -4.10 1.27 -14.51
CA ILE A 92 -3.35 0.11 -14.01
C ILE A 92 -2.93 -0.81 -15.15
N SER A 93 -3.76 -1.01 -16.18
CA SER A 93 -3.40 -1.77 -17.38
C SER A 93 -2.19 -1.16 -18.10
N THR A 94 -2.23 0.14 -18.34
CA THR A 94 -1.11 0.88 -18.97
C THR A 94 0.17 0.73 -18.15
N ILE A 95 0.09 0.86 -16.83
CA ILE A 95 1.24 0.67 -15.95
C ILE A 95 1.82 -0.74 -16.07
N LEU A 96 0.95 -1.75 -16.05
CA LEU A 96 1.40 -3.15 -16.16
C LEU A 96 2.00 -3.47 -17.52
N GLU A 97 1.42 -2.98 -18.61
CA GLU A 97 1.92 -3.18 -19.97
C GLU A 97 3.35 -2.65 -20.11
N ASP A 98 3.61 -1.44 -19.63
CA ASP A 98 4.94 -0.85 -19.67
C ASP A 98 5.95 -1.61 -18.82
N ILE A 99 5.56 -1.97 -17.59
CA ILE A 99 6.41 -2.74 -16.68
C ILE A 99 6.74 -4.11 -17.30
N GLU A 100 5.76 -4.84 -17.83
CA GLU A 100 5.97 -6.15 -18.43
C GLU A 100 6.90 -6.08 -19.66
N ALA A 101 6.81 -5.00 -20.45
CA ALA A 101 7.70 -4.78 -21.59
C ALA A 101 9.17 -4.54 -21.18
N LEU A 102 9.39 -4.08 -19.93
CA LEU A 102 10.73 -3.77 -19.41
C LEU A 102 11.30 -4.89 -18.53
N ARG A 103 10.56 -5.96 -18.27
CA ARG A 103 11.05 -7.07 -17.45
C ARG A 103 12.02 -7.98 -18.22
N PRO A 104 12.97 -8.60 -17.51
CA PRO A 104 13.17 -8.64 -16.04
C PRO A 104 14.02 -7.48 -15.46
N GLU A 105 14.47 -6.54 -16.26
CA GLU A 105 15.44 -5.51 -15.90
C GLU A 105 14.92 -4.62 -14.76
N VAL A 106 13.60 -4.39 -14.70
CA VAL A 106 12.97 -3.52 -13.72
C VAL A 106 12.45 -4.24 -12.48
N ASP A 107 12.55 -5.55 -12.41
CA ASP A 107 11.97 -6.36 -11.31
C ASP A 107 12.41 -5.93 -9.91
N ARG A 108 13.62 -5.39 -9.78
CA ARG A 108 14.20 -4.93 -8.51
C ARG A 108 14.03 -3.43 -8.26
N GLN A 109 13.50 -2.71 -9.22
CA GLN A 109 13.26 -1.27 -9.09
C GLN A 109 12.12 -1.01 -8.09
N ASP A 110 12.09 0.20 -7.53
CA ASP A 110 10.96 0.64 -6.70
C ASP A 110 9.70 0.78 -7.54
N PHE A 111 8.63 0.06 -7.14
CA PHE A 111 7.38 0.03 -7.88
C PHE A 111 6.75 1.41 -8.02
N LYS A 112 6.69 2.19 -6.93
CA LYS A 112 6.05 3.52 -6.95
C LYS A 112 6.83 4.51 -7.81
N GLY A 113 8.14 4.43 -7.77
CA GLY A 113 9.01 5.21 -8.66
C GLY A 113 8.78 4.88 -10.14
N MET A 114 8.64 3.58 -10.47
CA MET A 114 8.30 3.14 -11.83
C MET A 114 6.93 3.66 -12.26
N VAL A 115 5.91 3.50 -11.41
CA VAL A 115 4.55 4.01 -11.68
C VAL A 115 4.57 5.51 -11.94
N LEU A 116 5.28 6.28 -11.12
CA LEU A 116 5.41 7.73 -11.29
C LEU A 116 6.01 8.08 -12.67
N GLY A 117 7.06 7.40 -13.08
CA GLY A 117 7.69 7.58 -14.39
C GLY A 117 6.73 7.27 -15.55
N ILE A 118 6.00 6.16 -15.45
CA ILE A 118 5.02 5.73 -16.46
C ILE A 118 3.85 6.72 -16.55
N LEU A 119 3.29 7.14 -15.42
CA LEU A 119 2.20 8.12 -15.39
C LEU A 119 2.62 9.44 -16.04
N ARG A 120 3.83 9.91 -15.75
CA ARG A 120 4.39 11.10 -16.37
C ARG A 120 4.61 10.95 -17.87
N PHE A 121 5.03 9.79 -18.32
CA PHE A 121 5.27 9.49 -19.74
C PHE A 121 3.97 9.48 -20.54
N HIS A 122 2.91 8.83 -20.02
CA HIS A 122 1.63 8.70 -20.72
C HIS A 122 0.74 9.93 -20.58
N TRP A 123 0.80 10.62 -19.45
CA TRP A 123 -0.07 11.77 -19.13
C TRP A 123 0.73 12.99 -18.67
N PRO A 124 1.63 13.52 -19.49
CA PRO A 124 2.34 14.75 -19.14
C PRO A 124 1.36 15.92 -19.02
N CYS A 125 1.56 16.79 -18.02
CA CYS A 125 0.82 18.04 -17.96
C CYS A 125 1.20 18.92 -19.16
N ARG A 126 0.22 19.48 -19.82
CA ARG A 126 0.42 20.49 -20.88
C ARG A 126 0.52 21.86 -20.20
N GLU A 127 1.56 22.58 -20.50
CA GLU A 127 1.68 23.99 -20.12
C GLU A 127 0.68 24.87 -20.89
#